data_7c7dcc8d23455b43584c9fc0bcfb969d
#
_entry.id   7c7dcc8d23455b43584c9fc0bcfb969d
#
_cell.length_a   1.000
_cell.length_b   1.000
_cell.length_c   1.000
_cell.angle_alpha   90.00
_cell.angle_beta   90.00
_cell.angle_gamma   90.00
#
_symmetry.space_group_name_H-M   'P 1'
#
loop_
_entity.id
_entity.type
_entity.pdbx_description
1 polymer ?
#
loop_
_entity_poly.entity_id
_entity_poly.type
_entity_poly.pdbx_seq_one_letter_code
_entity_poly.pdbx_strand_id
1 'polypeptide(L)'
;TIFLVMFLLIIFSRIERQYITLACGALTLILVFGVFMQSIYEITQTLNLSCFFTVGFWHTSGRTETISGINWDTIVFILGMMIMVEVMADAGFFRWLCMLLAKAVHYRTRALFITFMIMSFGLAMFIDSITVILFLAAVSIELAKLLKFNPVPMILSEIFCANLGGSATMCGDPPNIIIGTSLNFSFSTFITHTGLIAVISLVFIVVYFLIAYRKELESSPDIDKLAESMPSPAETITNRRNFALSCVIFFCAVVMLVTHA
;
A
#
# COMPACT_ATOMS: atom_id res chain seq x y z
N THR A 1 -17.93 6.76 22.68
CA THR A 1 -19.06 5.79 22.52
C THR A 1 -19.34 5.50 21.06
N ILE A 2 -19.58 6.48 20.17
CA ILE A 2 -19.89 6.27 18.75
C ILE A 2 -18.79 5.47 18.05
N PHE A 3 -17.53 5.77 18.31
CA PHE A 3 -16.37 5.07 17.78
C PHE A 3 -16.37 3.56 18.14
N LEU A 4 -16.66 3.22 19.39
CA LEU A 4 -16.77 1.82 19.82
C LEU A 4 -17.93 1.10 19.12
N VAL A 5 -19.07 1.76 18.98
CA VAL A 5 -20.22 1.21 18.24
C VAL A 5 -19.87 0.98 16.78
N MET A 6 -19.17 1.91 16.14
CA MET A 6 -18.67 1.77 14.78
C MET A 6 -17.78 0.52 14.63
N PHE A 7 -16.83 0.31 15.56
CA PHE A 7 -15.96 -0.86 15.56
C PHE A 7 -16.74 -2.18 15.71
N LEU A 8 -17.68 -2.21 16.66
CA LEU A 8 -18.54 -3.39 16.84
C LEU A 8 -19.39 -3.68 15.59
N LEU A 9 -19.94 -2.64 14.97
CA LEU A 9 -20.68 -2.79 13.73
C LEU A 9 -19.80 -3.31 12.58
N ILE A 10 -18.55 -2.83 12.45
CA ILE A 10 -17.62 -3.32 11.43
C ILE A 10 -17.28 -4.80 11.64
N ILE A 11 -17.15 -5.25 12.90
CA ILE A 11 -16.79 -6.64 13.22
C ILE A 11 -17.99 -7.60 13.02
N PHE A 12 -19.18 -7.21 13.50
CA PHE A 12 -20.34 -8.10 13.57
C PHE A 12 -21.34 -7.93 12.43
N SER A 13 -21.31 -6.81 11.69
CA SER A 13 -22.23 -6.55 10.59
C SER A 13 -21.72 -7.16 9.27
N ARG A 14 -22.68 -7.54 8.41
CA ARG A 14 -22.41 -7.94 7.02
C ARG A 14 -22.44 -6.75 6.05
N ILE A 15 -22.63 -5.54 6.56
CA ILE A 15 -22.67 -4.31 5.77
C ILE A 15 -21.24 -3.90 5.42
N GLU A 16 -21.04 -3.38 4.23
CA GLU A 16 -19.73 -2.90 3.81
C GLU A 16 -19.20 -1.80 4.75
N ARG A 17 -17.94 -1.88 5.10
CA ARG A 17 -17.28 -1.00 6.09
C ARG A 17 -17.44 0.47 5.79
N GLN A 18 -17.45 0.85 4.50
CA GLN A 18 -17.59 2.23 4.04
C GLN A 18 -18.92 2.87 4.45
N TYR A 19 -20.04 2.14 4.37
CA TYR A 19 -21.34 2.68 4.80
C TYR A 19 -21.43 2.87 6.31
N ILE A 20 -20.85 1.94 7.06
CA ILE A 20 -20.82 2.04 8.53
C ILE A 20 -19.98 3.24 8.98
N THR A 21 -18.79 3.43 8.40
CA THR A 21 -17.91 4.55 8.76
C THR A 21 -18.51 5.89 8.37
N LEU A 22 -19.12 6.01 7.17
CA LEU A 22 -19.80 7.22 6.74
C LEU A 22 -21.02 7.55 7.61
N ALA A 23 -21.84 6.54 7.93
CA ALA A 23 -23.00 6.75 8.80
C ALA A 23 -22.60 7.18 10.21
N CYS A 24 -21.60 6.54 10.80
CA CYS A 24 -21.10 6.92 12.11
C CYS A 24 -20.39 8.27 12.10
N GLY A 25 -19.68 8.62 11.02
CA GLY A 25 -19.12 9.96 10.82
C GLY A 25 -20.18 11.04 10.76
N ALA A 26 -21.22 10.86 9.94
CA ALA A 26 -22.36 11.76 9.84
C ALA A 26 -23.10 11.89 11.19
N LEU A 27 -23.31 10.77 11.89
CA LEU A 27 -23.92 10.76 13.21
C LEU A 27 -23.07 11.56 14.23
N THR A 28 -21.77 11.46 14.18
CA THR A 28 -20.85 12.21 15.04
C THR A 28 -20.98 13.71 14.77
N LEU A 29 -20.99 14.12 13.49
CA LEU A 29 -21.17 15.52 13.13
C LEU A 29 -22.51 16.07 13.63
N ILE A 30 -23.60 15.34 13.44
CA ILE A 30 -24.94 15.78 13.86
C ILE A 30 -25.05 15.81 15.40
N LEU A 31 -24.66 14.75 16.09
CA LEU A 31 -24.85 14.66 17.54
C LEU A 31 -23.88 15.55 18.31
N VAL A 32 -22.58 15.52 17.98
CA VAL A 32 -21.57 16.26 18.75
C VAL A 32 -21.67 17.74 18.43
N PHE A 33 -21.62 18.12 17.16
CA PHE A 33 -21.58 19.54 16.79
C PHE A 33 -22.98 20.15 16.67
N GLY A 34 -23.98 19.41 16.15
CA GLY A 34 -25.34 19.91 15.99
C GLY A 34 -26.13 19.97 17.29
N VAL A 35 -26.09 18.91 18.12
CA VAL A 35 -26.91 18.81 19.33
C VAL A 35 -26.17 19.28 20.57
N PHE A 36 -24.93 18.81 20.81
CA PHE A 36 -24.18 19.17 22.02
C PHE A 36 -23.55 20.56 21.94
N MET A 37 -22.87 20.89 20.84
CA MET A 37 -22.21 22.20 20.69
C MET A 37 -23.13 23.28 20.11
N GLN A 38 -24.23 22.90 19.46
CA GLN A 38 -25.23 23.80 18.83
C GLN A 38 -24.59 24.87 17.93
N SER A 39 -23.47 24.55 17.31
CA SER A 39 -22.68 25.48 16.51
C SER A 39 -22.49 24.96 15.09
N ILE A 40 -23.22 25.57 14.14
CA ILE A 40 -23.02 25.32 12.70
C ILE A 40 -21.63 25.76 12.25
N TYR A 41 -21.09 26.78 12.91
CA TYR A 41 -19.74 27.29 12.63
C TYR A 41 -18.66 26.20 12.86
N GLU A 42 -18.74 25.45 13.94
CA GLU A 42 -17.83 24.35 14.25
C GLU A 42 -17.95 23.21 13.23
N ILE A 43 -19.14 22.93 12.71
CA ILE A 43 -19.32 21.94 11.63
C ILE A 43 -18.60 22.40 10.38
N THR A 44 -18.76 23.66 9.98
CA THR A 44 -18.10 24.18 8.76
C THR A 44 -16.58 24.25 8.92
N GLN A 45 -16.08 24.59 10.11
CA GLN A 45 -14.66 24.55 10.42
C GLN A 45 -14.10 23.12 10.43
N THR A 46 -14.82 22.17 11.04
CA THR A 46 -14.38 20.77 11.09
C THR A 46 -14.36 20.15 9.68
N LEU A 47 -15.36 20.41 8.87
CA LEU A 47 -15.41 19.94 7.49
C LEU A 47 -14.38 20.63 6.58
N ASN A 48 -14.00 21.86 6.91
CA ASN A 48 -12.99 22.67 6.20
C ASN A 48 -13.13 22.65 4.65
N LEU A 49 -14.36 22.62 4.15
CA LEU A 49 -14.62 22.57 2.70
C LEU A 49 -14.21 23.84 1.96
N SER A 50 -14.08 24.96 2.68
CA SER A 50 -13.64 26.24 2.12
C SER A 50 -12.20 26.21 1.62
N CYS A 51 -11.39 25.25 2.07
CA CYS A 51 -9.99 25.10 1.63
C CYS A 51 -9.87 24.87 0.12
N PHE A 52 -10.81 24.16 -0.51
CA PHE A 52 -10.82 23.91 -1.95
C PHE A 52 -10.90 25.20 -2.81
N PHE A 53 -11.49 26.26 -2.28
CA PHE A 53 -11.63 27.55 -2.96
C PHE A 53 -10.47 28.51 -2.72
N THR A 54 -9.50 28.13 -1.87
CA THR A 54 -8.34 28.95 -1.60
C THR A 54 -7.19 28.57 -2.54
N VAL A 55 -6.56 29.61 -3.13
CA VAL A 55 -5.40 29.42 -4.02
C VAL A 55 -4.25 28.70 -3.28
N GLY A 56 -4.11 28.92 -1.97
CA GLY A 56 -3.12 28.29 -1.14
C GLY A 56 -3.29 26.76 -0.99
N PHE A 57 -4.47 26.19 -1.28
CA PHE A 57 -4.66 24.73 -1.29
C PHE A 57 -3.89 24.07 -2.45
N TRP A 58 -3.86 24.73 -3.59
CA TRP A 58 -3.23 24.23 -4.82
C TRP A 58 -1.75 24.63 -4.97
N HIS A 59 -1.28 25.60 -4.16
CA HIS A 59 0.10 26.09 -4.14
C HIS A 59 0.69 25.91 -2.74
N THR A 60 1.37 24.80 -2.52
CA THR A 60 2.00 24.47 -1.24
C THR A 60 3.27 25.31 -1.05
N SER A 61 3.17 26.38 -0.32
CA SER A 61 4.32 27.02 0.28
C SER A 61 4.17 26.88 1.79
N GLY A 62 4.91 25.94 2.38
CA GLY A 62 5.17 25.77 3.81
C GLY A 62 4.11 26.31 4.78
N ARG A 63 2.95 25.66 4.86
CA ARG A 63 1.95 26.03 5.86
C ARG A 63 2.39 25.57 7.23
N THR A 64 2.77 26.50 8.07
CA THR A 64 2.89 26.36 9.53
C THR A 64 1.55 26.59 10.25
N GLU A 65 0.45 26.75 9.53
CA GLU A 65 -0.85 26.94 10.15
C GLU A 65 -1.38 25.60 10.67
N THR A 66 -1.76 25.60 11.94
CA THR A 66 -2.50 24.48 12.55
C THR A 66 -3.80 24.27 11.79
N ILE A 67 -3.85 23.20 11.00
CA ILE A 67 -5.04 22.85 10.24
C ILE A 67 -6.13 22.48 11.25
N SER A 68 -7.11 23.37 11.42
CA SER A 68 -8.30 23.03 12.19
C SER A 68 -9.27 22.30 11.27
N GLY A 69 -9.59 21.04 11.59
CA GLY A 69 -10.53 20.24 10.82
C GLY A 69 -9.90 19.18 9.92
N ILE A 70 -10.67 18.73 8.93
CA ILE A 70 -10.24 17.68 7.99
C ILE A 70 -9.11 18.18 7.09
N ASN A 71 -8.02 17.43 7.04
CA ASN A 71 -6.92 17.69 6.14
C ASN A 71 -7.22 17.12 4.74
N TRP A 72 -7.79 17.95 3.87
CA TRP A 72 -8.14 17.56 2.52
C TRP A 72 -6.94 17.32 1.61
N ASP A 73 -5.80 17.99 1.87
CA ASP A 73 -4.56 17.78 1.12
C ASP A 73 -4.14 16.31 1.21
N THR A 74 -4.17 15.77 2.43
CA THR A 74 -3.88 14.34 2.68
C THR A 74 -4.88 13.41 2.00
N ILE A 75 -6.17 13.74 2.04
CA ILE A 75 -7.22 12.90 1.42
C ILE A 75 -7.07 12.88 -0.11
N VAL A 76 -6.86 14.05 -0.72
CA VAL A 76 -6.65 14.17 -2.18
C VAL A 76 -5.37 13.45 -2.61
N PHE A 77 -4.30 13.54 -1.81
CA PHE A 77 -3.06 12.82 -2.06
C PHE A 77 -3.29 11.29 -2.04
N ILE A 78 -3.93 10.77 -1.00
CA ILE A 78 -4.25 9.34 -0.90
C ILE A 78 -5.10 8.89 -2.10
N LEU A 79 -6.13 9.64 -2.44
CA LEU A 79 -7.00 9.34 -3.58
C LEU A 79 -6.20 9.29 -4.89
N GLY A 80 -5.33 10.28 -5.12
CA GLY A 80 -4.48 10.32 -6.31
C GLY A 80 -3.53 9.13 -6.40
N MET A 81 -2.91 8.75 -5.28
CA MET A 81 -2.06 7.57 -5.21
C MET A 81 -2.82 6.28 -5.49
N MET A 82 -4.02 6.10 -4.93
CA MET A 82 -4.84 4.92 -5.16
C MET A 82 -5.26 4.80 -6.63
N ILE A 83 -5.71 5.90 -7.26
CA ILE A 83 -6.06 5.90 -8.69
C ILE A 83 -4.86 5.54 -9.55
N MET A 84 -3.69 6.11 -9.26
CA MET A 84 -2.47 5.86 -10.02
C MET A 84 -2.04 4.40 -9.93
N VAL A 85 -2.09 3.80 -8.74
CA VAL A 85 -1.75 2.40 -8.52
C VAL A 85 -2.74 1.47 -9.21
N GLU A 86 -4.04 1.77 -9.19
CA GLU A 86 -5.07 0.98 -9.87
C GLU A 86 -4.85 0.99 -11.41
N VAL A 87 -4.59 2.14 -12.00
CA VAL A 87 -4.26 2.24 -13.43
C VAL A 87 -3.00 1.43 -13.78
N MET A 88 -2.01 1.43 -12.91
CA MET A 88 -0.78 0.65 -13.08
C MET A 88 -1.04 -0.86 -12.97
N ALA A 89 -1.93 -1.25 -12.07
CA ALA A 89 -2.39 -2.62 -11.89
C ALA A 89 -3.14 -3.14 -13.12
N ASP A 90 -4.10 -2.37 -13.62
CA ASP A 90 -4.87 -2.69 -14.83
C ASP A 90 -3.98 -2.80 -16.09
N ALA A 91 -2.91 -2.03 -16.15
CA ALA A 91 -1.92 -2.11 -17.20
C ALA A 91 -1.06 -3.39 -17.14
N GLY A 92 -1.14 -4.18 -16.05
CA GLY A 92 -0.43 -5.44 -15.85
C GLY A 92 0.95 -5.29 -15.22
N PHE A 93 1.26 -4.17 -14.60
CA PHE A 93 2.58 -3.88 -14.03
C PHE A 93 3.02 -4.92 -12.99
N PHE A 94 2.16 -5.25 -12.03
CA PHE A 94 2.52 -6.18 -10.96
C PHE A 94 2.79 -7.58 -11.49
N ARG A 95 1.94 -8.06 -12.39
CA ARG A 95 2.12 -9.36 -13.02
C ARG A 95 3.40 -9.44 -13.85
N TRP A 96 3.66 -8.39 -14.63
CA TRP A 96 4.91 -8.25 -15.40
C TRP A 96 6.13 -8.28 -14.49
N LEU A 97 6.12 -7.49 -13.40
CA LEU A 97 7.24 -7.40 -12.45
C LEU A 97 7.51 -8.75 -11.78
N CYS A 98 6.45 -9.42 -11.30
CA CYS A 98 6.56 -10.74 -10.68
C CYS A 98 7.16 -11.77 -11.64
N MET A 99 6.68 -11.82 -12.89
CA MET A 99 7.17 -12.76 -13.89
C MET A 99 8.60 -12.45 -14.32
N LEU A 100 8.96 -11.16 -14.41
CA LEU A 100 10.33 -10.72 -14.67
C LEU A 100 11.30 -11.20 -13.60
N LEU A 101 10.95 -10.99 -12.33
CA LEU A 101 11.77 -11.40 -11.20
C LEU A 101 11.81 -12.92 -11.04
N ALA A 102 10.68 -13.61 -11.24
CA ALA A 102 10.65 -15.07 -11.22
C ALA A 102 11.59 -15.67 -12.27
N LYS A 103 11.59 -15.11 -13.50
CA LYS A 103 12.52 -15.49 -14.56
C LYS A 103 13.97 -15.17 -14.20
N ALA A 104 14.25 -14.02 -13.60
CA ALA A 104 15.60 -13.61 -13.19
C ALA A 104 16.22 -14.58 -12.17
N VAL A 105 15.42 -15.14 -11.28
CA VAL A 105 15.87 -16.14 -10.29
C VAL A 105 15.74 -17.59 -10.77
N HIS A 106 15.50 -17.78 -12.08
CA HIS A 106 15.37 -19.10 -12.73
C HIS A 106 14.34 -20.01 -12.05
N TYR A 107 13.26 -19.43 -11.56
CA TYR A 107 12.15 -20.13 -10.89
C TYR A 107 12.57 -21.03 -9.71
N ARG A 108 13.78 -20.84 -9.15
CA ARG A 108 14.23 -21.59 -7.99
C ARG A 108 13.42 -21.20 -6.76
N THR A 109 12.74 -22.16 -6.13
CA THR A 109 11.77 -21.91 -5.06
C THR A 109 12.33 -21.04 -3.91
N ARG A 110 13.56 -21.31 -3.44
CA ARG A 110 14.19 -20.48 -2.38
C ARG A 110 14.48 -19.06 -2.84
N ALA A 111 15.03 -18.90 -4.04
CA ALA A 111 15.38 -17.59 -4.58
C ALA A 111 14.10 -16.80 -4.88
N LEU A 112 13.07 -17.46 -5.42
CA LEU A 112 11.75 -16.90 -5.66
C LEU A 112 11.14 -16.37 -4.35
N PHE A 113 11.17 -17.17 -3.30
CA PHE A 113 10.67 -16.82 -1.98
C PHE A 113 11.32 -15.54 -1.42
N ILE A 114 12.65 -15.48 -1.42
CA ILE A 114 13.38 -14.28 -0.96
C ILE A 114 13.07 -13.07 -1.83
N THR A 115 13.06 -13.26 -3.16
CA THR A 115 12.83 -12.16 -4.11
C THR A 115 11.43 -11.56 -3.93
N PHE A 116 10.42 -12.41 -3.74
CA PHE A 116 9.06 -11.94 -3.53
C PHE A 116 8.88 -11.26 -2.17
N MET A 117 9.55 -11.72 -1.13
CA MET A 117 9.59 -11.02 0.16
C MET A 117 10.17 -9.61 0.03
N ILE A 118 11.33 -9.48 -0.63
CA ILE A 118 12.00 -8.19 -0.83
C ILE A 118 11.16 -7.29 -1.74
N MET A 119 10.57 -7.85 -2.80
CA MET A 119 9.69 -7.12 -3.71
C MET A 119 8.43 -6.63 -3.00
N SER A 120 7.81 -7.47 -2.18
CA SER A 120 6.63 -7.12 -1.37
C SER A 120 6.93 -5.93 -0.46
N PHE A 121 8.05 -5.98 0.25
CA PHE A 121 8.55 -4.88 1.07
C PHE A 121 8.77 -3.61 0.25
N GLY A 122 9.53 -3.71 -0.86
CA GLY A 122 9.89 -2.55 -1.68
C GLY A 122 8.71 -1.87 -2.36
N LEU A 123 7.75 -2.65 -2.85
CA LEU A 123 6.52 -2.10 -3.44
C LEU A 123 5.64 -1.43 -2.39
N ALA A 124 5.49 -2.05 -1.22
CA ALA A 124 4.67 -1.52 -0.13
C ALA A 124 5.23 -0.22 0.49
N MET A 125 6.50 0.12 0.25
CA MET A 125 7.04 1.43 0.64
C MET A 125 6.35 2.60 -0.07
N PHE A 126 5.81 2.38 -1.27
CA PHE A 126 5.22 3.44 -2.11
C PHE A 126 3.77 3.18 -2.49
N ILE A 127 3.32 1.97 -2.30
CA ILE A 127 2.00 1.48 -2.68
C ILE A 127 1.37 0.88 -1.43
N ASP A 128 0.09 1.12 -1.24
CA ASP A 128 -0.69 0.55 -0.14
C ASP A 128 -0.44 -0.97 0.01
N SER A 129 -0.14 -1.38 1.24
CA SER A 129 0.24 -2.76 1.57
C SER A 129 -0.84 -3.78 1.19
N ILE A 130 -2.13 -3.42 1.32
CA ILE A 130 -3.25 -4.31 0.97
C ILE A 130 -3.26 -4.58 -0.53
N THR A 131 -3.10 -3.54 -1.33
CA THR A 131 -3.04 -3.64 -2.80
C THR A 131 -1.87 -4.52 -3.24
N VAL A 132 -0.68 -4.29 -2.68
CA VAL A 132 0.51 -5.11 -2.97
C VAL A 132 0.25 -6.59 -2.64
N ILE A 133 -0.30 -6.89 -1.47
CA ILE A 133 -0.61 -8.25 -1.04
C ILE A 133 -1.58 -8.94 -2.01
N LEU A 134 -2.65 -8.25 -2.42
CA LEU A 134 -3.64 -8.82 -3.33
C LEU A 134 -3.03 -9.25 -4.67
N PHE A 135 -2.21 -8.39 -5.27
CA PHE A 135 -1.57 -8.71 -6.55
C PHE A 135 -0.49 -9.77 -6.43
N LEU A 136 0.38 -9.67 -5.41
CA LEU A 136 1.42 -10.66 -5.22
C LEU A 136 0.85 -12.03 -4.89
N ALA A 137 -0.12 -12.11 -3.99
CA ALA A 137 -0.75 -13.37 -3.63
C ALA A 137 -1.40 -14.05 -4.85
N ALA A 138 -2.05 -13.30 -5.73
CA ALA A 138 -2.63 -13.84 -6.96
C ALA A 138 -1.56 -14.50 -7.85
N VAL A 139 -0.43 -13.81 -8.07
CA VAL A 139 0.69 -14.34 -8.86
C VAL A 139 1.39 -15.49 -8.15
N SER A 140 1.57 -15.41 -6.83
CA SER A 140 2.17 -16.48 -6.02
C SER A 140 1.35 -17.76 -6.05
N ILE A 141 0.01 -17.67 -6.06
CA ILE A 141 -0.88 -18.83 -6.25
C ILE A 141 -0.72 -19.41 -7.66
N GLU A 142 -0.64 -18.56 -8.68
CA GLU A 142 -0.42 -19.00 -10.07
C GLU A 142 0.90 -19.74 -10.21
N LEU A 143 1.99 -19.17 -9.72
CA LEU A 143 3.32 -19.79 -9.71
C LEU A 143 3.36 -21.08 -8.89
N ALA A 144 2.70 -21.10 -7.73
CA ALA A 144 2.64 -22.30 -6.90
C ALA A 144 1.94 -23.47 -7.58
N LYS A 145 0.88 -23.20 -8.34
CA LYS A 145 0.19 -24.23 -9.15
C LYS A 145 1.10 -24.77 -10.26
N LEU A 146 1.84 -23.90 -10.93
CA LEU A 146 2.74 -24.26 -12.03
C LEU A 146 3.97 -25.01 -11.50
N LEU A 147 4.58 -24.52 -10.44
CA LEU A 147 5.81 -25.09 -9.84
C LEU A 147 5.51 -26.20 -8.80
N LYS A 148 4.23 -26.47 -8.52
CA LYS A 148 3.76 -27.52 -7.60
C LYS A 148 4.32 -27.42 -6.18
N PHE A 149 4.43 -26.21 -5.65
CA PHE A 149 4.77 -25.98 -4.23
C PHE A 149 3.58 -25.42 -3.43
N ASN A 150 3.66 -25.45 -2.11
CA ASN A 150 2.63 -24.89 -1.23
C ASN A 150 2.71 -23.34 -1.24
N PRO A 151 1.65 -22.61 -1.67
CA PRO A 151 1.68 -21.15 -1.72
C PRO A 151 1.58 -20.48 -0.34
N VAL A 152 1.09 -21.18 0.69
CA VAL A 152 0.78 -20.60 1.99
C VAL A 152 1.99 -19.92 2.65
N PRO A 153 3.18 -20.55 2.74
CA PRO A 153 4.35 -19.91 3.32
C PRO A 153 4.76 -18.63 2.57
N MET A 154 4.66 -18.65 1.23
CA MET A 154 5.03 -17.54 0.37
C MET A 154 4.10 -16.35 0.60
N ILE A 155 2.79 -16.57 0.52
CA ILE A 155 1.79 -15.52 0.74
C ILE A 155 1.91 -14.96 2.17
N LEU A 156 2.11 -15.83 3.17
CA LEU A 156 2.25 -15.39 4.55
C LEU A 156 3.48 -14.47 4.72
N SER A 157 4.61 -14.84 4.13
CA SER A 157 5.83 -14.02 4.19
C SER A 157 5.68 -12.70 3.44
N GLU A 158 4.99 -12.70 2.29
CA GLU A 158 4.66 -11.48 1.53
C GLU A 158 3.81 -10.52 2.36
N ILE A 159 2.79 -11.02 3.08
CA ILE A 159 1.94 -10.21 3.95
C ILE A 159 2.78 -9.52 5.05
N PHE A 160 3.66 -10.27 5.71
CA PHE A 160 4.53 -9.68 6.73
C PHE A 160 5.47 -8.62 6.14
N CYS A 161 6.08 -8.90 5.00
CA CYS A 161 6.99 -7.96 4.34
C CYS A 161 6.27 -6.73 3.80
N ALA A 162 5.06 -6.87 3.24
CA ALA A 162 4.25 -5.73 2.78
C ALA A 162 3.88 -4.80 3.93
N ASN A 163 3.41 -5.33 5.05
CA ASN A 163 3.10 -4.51 6.23
C ASN A 163 4.33 -3.78 6.78
N LEU A 164 5.50 -4.42 6.78
CA LEU A 164 6.75 -3.75 7.13
C LEU A 164 7.13 -2.66 6.13
N GLY A 165 7.01 -2.94 4.84
CA GLY A 165 7.27 -1.96 3.79
C GLY A 165 6.33 -0.77 3.89
N GLY A 166 5.02 -1.01 4.12
CA GLY A 166 4.02 0.01 4.33
C GLY A 166 4.33 0.93 5.51
N SER A 167 4.92 0.39 6.57
CA SER A 167 5.33 1.19 7.73
C SER A 167 6.66 1.94 7.54
N ALA A 168 7.44 1.60 6.51
CA ALA A 168 8.78 2.15 6.31
C ALA A 168 8.80 3.58 5.81
N THR A 169 7.78 4.00 5.08
CA THR A 169 7.67 5.33 4.49
C THR A 169 6.37 6.01 4.86
N MET A 170 6.34 7.32 4.64
CA MET A 170 5.13 8.12 4.85
C MET A 170 4.01 7.73 3.87
N CYS A 171 4.31 7.19 2.70
CA CYS A 171 3.35 6.93 1.62
C CYS A 171 2.88 5.48 1.54
N GLY A 172 3.54 4.56 2.23
CA GLY A 172 3.20 3.16 2.16
C GLY A 172 1.78 2.86 2.64
N ASP A 173 1.40 3.41 3.78
CA ASP A 173 0.06 3.22 4.35
C ASP A 173 -0.59 4.56 4.72
N PRO A 174 -1.93 4.73 4.52
CA PRO A 174 -2.64 5.97 4.83
C PRO A 174 -2.44 6.54 6.24
N PRO A 175 -2.37 5.73 7.31
CA PRO A 175 -2.10 6.25 8.66
C PRO A 175 -0.76 6.98 8.78
N ASN A 176 0.26 6.55 8.04
CA ASN A 176 1.59 7.17 8.09
C ASN A 176 1.58 8.58 7.50
N ILE A 177 0.79 8.79 6.44
CA ILE A 177 0.60 10.12 5.84
C ILE A 177 -0.03 11.07 6.86
N ILE A 178 -1.07 10.60 7.56
CA ILE A 178 -1.76 11.39 8.59
C ILE A 178 -0.80 11.73 9.73
N ILE A 179 -0.01 10.77 10.20
CA ILE A 179 0.97 10.99 11.27
C ILE A 179 2.07 11.94 10.81
N GLY A 180 2.63 11.69 9.62
CA GLY A 180 3.69 12.53 9.06
C GLY A 180 3.26 13.98 8.86
N THR A 181 2.09 14.20 8.27
CA THR A 181 1.55 15.56 8.07
C THR A 181 1.20 16.25 9.39
N SER A 182 0.61 15.53 10.35
CA SER A 182 0.25 16.09 11.66
C SER A 182 1.47 16.50 12.49
N LEU A 183 2.59 15.78 12.34
CA LEU A 183 3.84 16.06 13.04
C LEU A 183 4.81 16.93 12.22
N ASN A 184 4.40 17.38 11.03
CA ASN A 184 5.24 18.12 10.08
C ASN A 184 6.56 17.39 9.76
N PHE A 185 6.52 16.07 9.65
CA PHE A 185 7.68 15.30 9.21
C PHE A 185 7.85 15.40 7.70
N SER A 186 9.08 15.62 7.26
CA SER A 186 9.41 15.45 5.84
C SER A 186 9.48 13.95 5.50
N PHE A 187 9.31 13.62 4.22
CA PHE A 187 9.45 12.24 3.74
C PHE A 187 10.80 11.63 4.12
N SER A 188 11.88 12.42 3.97
CA SER A 188 13.25 11.99 4.32
C SER A 188 13.41 11.73 5.82
N THR A 189 12.83 12.58 6.67
CA THR A 189 12.85 12.39 8.13
C THR A 189 12.11 11.12 8.51
N PHE A 190 10.96 10.87 7.91
CA PHE A 190 10.17 9.67 8.18
C PHE A 190 10.92 8.39 7.79
N ILE A 191 11.49 8.32 6.57
CA ILE A 191 12.20 7.15 6.08
C ILE A 191 13.50 6.87 6.86
N THR A 192 14.21 7.89 7.33
CA THR A 192 15.43 7.70 8.12
C THR A 192 15.17 7.12 9.50
N HIS A 193 14.02 7.40 10.10
CA HIS A 193 13.64 6.88 11.42
C HIS A 193 12.91 5.54 11.32
N THR A 194 11.76 5.50 10.64
CA THR A 194 10.93 4.30 10.54
C THR A 194 11.46 3.30 9.52
N GLY A 195 11.99 3.78 8.40
CA GLY A 195 12.53 2.92 7.34
C GLY A 195 13.73 2.10 7.80
N LEU A 196 14.62 2.67 8.61
CA LEU A 196 15.75 1.93 9.17
C LEU A 196 15.28 0.75 10.04
N ILE A 197 14.30 1.00 10.91
CA ILE A 197 13.72 -0.04 11.77
C ILE A 197 13.04 -1.11 10.93
N ALA A 198 12.31 -0.71 9.88
CA ALA A 198 11.64 -1.63 8.97
C ALA A 198 12.64 -2.52 8.20
N VAL A 199 13.76 -1.97 7.72
CA VAL A 199 14.82 -2.75 7.05
C VAL A 199 15.46 -3.75 7.98
N ILE A 200 15.79 -3.35 9.23
CA ILE A 200 16.31 -4.28 10.23
C ILE A 200 15.29 -5.40 10.48
N SER A 201 14.04 -5.06 10.67
CA SER A 201 12.95 -6.03 10.87
C SER A 201 12.77 -6.96 9.68
N LEU A 202 12.93 -6.44 8.44
CA LEU A 202 12.88 -7.25 7.22
C LEU A 202 13.92 -8.36 7.25
N VAL A 203 15.17 -8.05 7.63
CA VAL A 203 16.24 -9.07 7.73
C VAL A 203 15.86 -10.18 8.70
N PHE A 204 15.34 -9.82 9.89
CA PHE A 204 14.88 -10.81 10.87
C PHE A 204 13.72 -11.66 10.33
N ILE A 205 12.76 -11.07 9.66
CA ILE A 205 11.61 -11.79 9.09
C ILE A 205 12.05 -12.72 7.96
N VAL A 206 12.94 -12.26 7.05
CA VAL A 206 13.47 -13.12 5.99
C VAL A 206 14.19 -14.34 6.57
N VAL A 207 15.06 -14.12 7.56
CA VAL A 207 15.78 -15.22 8.23
C VAL A 207 14.79 -16.16 8.92
N TYR A 208 13.82 -15.62 9.66
CA TYR A 208 12.80 -16.42 10.35
C TYR A 208 12.03 -17.31 9.37
N PHE A 209 11.51 -16.77 8.28
CA PHE A 209 10.74 -17.54 7.31
C PHE A 209 11.59 -18.58 6.57
N LEU A 210 12.84 -18.27 6.25
CA LEU A 210 13.78 -19.25 5.65
C LEU A 210 14.07 -20.42 6.56
N ILE A 211 14.16 -20.20 7.87
CA ILE A 211 14.37 -21.26 8.86
C ILE A 211 13.07 -22.05 9.07
N ALA A 212 11.94 -21.35 9.27
CA ALA A 212 10.64 -21.98 9.58
C ALA A 212 10.14 -22.89 8.45
N TYR A 213 10.34 -22.47 7.20
CA TYR A 213 9.83 -23.19 6.02
C TYR A 213 10.93 -23.88 5.20
N ARG A 214 12.10 -24.11 5.80
CA ARG A 214 13.25 -24.72 5.13
C ARG A 214 12.90 -26.02 4.39
N LYS A 215 12.12 -26.90 5.02
CA LYS A 215 11.75 -28.20 4.44
C LYS A 215 10.85 -28.06 3.20
N GLU A 216 9.95 -27.10 3.19
CA GLU A 216 9.03 -26.84 2.08
C GLU A 216 9.76 -26.17 0.90
N LEU A 217 10.78 -25.38 1.18
CA LEU A 217 11.60 -24.68 0.18
C LEU A 217 12.66 -25.60 -0.48
N GLU A 218 12.92 -26.78 0.05
CA GLU A 218 13.84 -27.78 -0.51
C GLU A 218 13.23 -28.63 -1.62
N SER A 219 11.91 -28.64 -1.76
CA SER A 219 11.19 -29.35 -2.81
C SER A 219 11.34 -28.61 -4.14
N SER A 220 12.36 -28.96 -4.91
CA SER A 220 12.54 -28.44 -6.27
C SER A 220 12.01 -29.46 -7.28
N PRO A 221 10.91 -29.20 -7.99
CA PRO A 221 10.56 -29.97 -9.16
C PRO A 221 11.59 -29.74 -10.30
N ASP A 222 11.52 -30.54 -11.37
CA ASP A 222 12.34 -30.44 -12.58
C ASP A 222 12.09 -29.06 -13.26
N ILE A 223 12.81 -28.04 -12.76
CA ILE A 223 12.58 -26.61 -13.07
C ILE A 223 12.87 -26.34 -14.55
N ASP A 224 13.85 -27.00 -15.14
CA ASP A 224 14.31 -26.73 -16.49
C ASP A 224 13.22 -27.03 -17.56
N LYS A 225 12.42 -28.07 -17.35
CA LYS A 225 11.30 -28.41 -18.25
C LYS A 225 10.07 -27.51 -18.04
N LEU A 226 9.86 -27.00 -16.83
CA LEU A 226 8.74 -26.10 -16.53
C LEU A 226 9.03 -24.66 -16.96
N ALA A 227 10.27 -24.21 -16.89
CA ALA A 227 10.67 -22.85 -17.26
C ALA A 227 10.35 -22.51 -18.73
N GLU A 228 10.42 -23.51 -19.64
CA GLU A 228 10.07 -23.34 -21.05
C GLU A 228 8.54 -23.17 -21.29
N SER A 229 7.71 -23.66 -20.37
CA SER A 229 6.25 -23.51 -20.48
C SER A 229 5.68 -22.28 -19.80
N MET A 230 6.53 -21.46 -19.16
CA MET A 230 6.09 -20.24 -18.48
C MET A 230 5.81 -19.10 -19.45
N PRO A 231 4.72 -18.34 -19.26
CA PRO A 231 4.43 -17.18 -20.09
C PRO A 231 5.56 -16.15 -20.02
N SER A 232 5.88 -15.54 -21.15
CA SER A 232 6.90 -14.49 -21.17
C SER A 232 6.42 -13.25 -20.41
N PRO A 233 7.29 -12.52 -19.67
CA PRO A 233 6.88 -11.30 -18.97
C PRO A 233 6.20 -10.28 -19.89
N ALA A 234 6.58 -10.23 -21.16
CA ALA A 234 6.01 -9.32 -22.14
C ALA A 234 4.55 -9.62 -22.50
N GLU A 235 4.10 -10.87 -22.36
CA GLU A 235 2.71 -11.29 -22.63
C GLU A 235 1.74 -10.88 -21.52
N THR A 236 2.27 -10.55 -20.34
CA THR A 236 1.44 -10.12 -19.20
C THR A 236 1.02 -8.65 -19.29
N ILE A 237 1.60 -7.88 -20.22
CA ILE A 237 1.27 -6.47 -20.43
C ILE A 237 0.01 -6.37 -21.28
N THR A 238 -1.07 -5.86 -20.72
CA THR A 238 -2.36 -5.72 -21.39
C THR A 238 -2.31 -4.69 -22.51
N ASN A 239 -1.68 -3.53 -22.27
CA ASN A 239 -1.53 -2.46 -23.25
C ASN A 239 -0.20 -1.74 -23.02
N ARG A 240 0.74 -1.87 -23.96
CA ARG A 240 2.09 -1.31 -23.85
C ARG A 240 2.12 0.21 -23.67
N ARG A 241 1.19 0.94 -24.27
CA ARG A 241 1.12 2.41 -24.15
C ARG A 241 0.68 2.80 -22.74
N ASN A 242 -0.40 2.20 -22.24
CA ASN A 242 -0.91 2.47 -20.90
C ASN A 242 0.10 2.04 -19.83
N PHE A 243 0.77 0.91 -20.04
CA PHE A 243 1.84 0.41 -19.16
C PHE A 243 3.00 1.41 -19.06
N ALA A 244 3.55 1.86 -20.20
CA ALA A 244 4.65 2.82 -20.20
C ALA A 244 4.25 4.15 -19.56
N LEU A 245 3.03 4.62 -19.86
CA LEU A 245 2.52 5.89 -19.35
C LEU A 245 2.29 5.84 -17.84
N SER A 246 1.68 4.78 -17.32
CA SER A 246 1.46 4.59 -15.88
C SER A 246 2.78 4.46 -15.11
N CYS A 247 3.76 3.71 -15.65
CA CYS A 247 5.08 3.61 -15.04
C CYS A 247 5.81 4.95 -14.97
N VAL A 248 5.77 5.75 -16.06
CA VAL A 248 6.39 7.07 -16.08
C VAL A 248 5.72 8.02 -15.08
N ILE A 249 4.39 8.06 -15.05
CA ILE A 249 3.64 8.90 -14.11
C ILE A 249 3.96 8.51 -12.66
N PHE A 250 3.95 7.20 -12.35
CA PHE A 250 4.28 6.70 -11.02
C PHE A 250 5.70 7.08 -10.61
N PHE A 251 6.68 6.84 -11.48
CA PHE A 251 8.07 7.18 -11.20
C PHE A 251 8.25 8.70 -10.99
N CYS A 252 7.63 9.53 -11.83
CA CYS A 252 7.64 10.98 -11.66
C CYS A 252 7.01 11.39 -10.32
N ALA A 253 5.87 10.81 -9.94
CA ALA A 253 5.22 11.10 -8.67
C ALA A 253 6.12 10.73 -7.47
N VAL A 254 6.74 9.55 -7.50
CA VAL A 254 7.69 9.13 -6.45
C VAL A 254 8.91 10.05 -6.37
N VAL A 255 9.49 10.43 -7.52
CA VAL A 255 10.62 11.37 -7.55
C VAL A 255 10.22 12.72 -7.00
N MET A 256 9.08 13.27 -7.41
CA MET A 256 8.58 14.55 -6.88
C MET A 256 8.36 14.48 -5.37
N LEU A 257 7.84 13.37 -4.87
CA LEU A 257 7.59 13.16 -3.46
C LEU A 257 8.88 13.12 -2.64
N VAL A 258 9.92 12.46 -3.16
CA VAL A 258 11.23 12.37 -2.49
C VAL A 258 11.99 13.68 -2.56
N THR A 259 11.86 14.43 -3.66
CA THR A 259 12.62 15.67 -3.88
C THR A 259 11.94 16.92 -3.30
N HIS A 260 10.63 16.89 -3.09
CA HIS A 260 9.84 18.01 -2.58
C HIS A 260 9.63 17.96 -1.05
N ALA A 261 10.20 16.97 -0.40
CA ALA A 261 10.07 16.76 1.04
C ALA A 261 11.10 17.53 1.85
#